data_02afcf40da76d4fc81c102987c113808
#
_entry.id   02afcf40da76d4fc81c102987c113808
#
_cell.length_a   1.000
_cell.length_b   1.000
_cell.length_c   1.000
_cell.angle_alpha   90.00
_cell.angle_beta   90.00
_cell.angle_gamma   90.00
#
_symmetry.space_group_name_H-M   'P 1'
#
loop_
_entity.id
_entity.type
_entity.pdbx_description
1 polymer ?
#
loop_
_entity_poly.entity_id
_entity_poly.type
_entity_poly.pdbx_seq_one_letter_code
_entity_poly.pdbx_strand_id
1 'polypeptide(L)'
;LGNVIKPYDLVEQYGLDQVRFFLLREVPFGNDGDFSHASMISRMNHELANDYGNLVQRVLSMISKNCGGLLEPAQDLVATMRPIMDRQAFHEALEAIWVVIRAANGYVDHQAPWALRKTDPARMATVLYVLAESIRHLALCTWPFMPNTSDKILEQLAVSESARSFSEVGSVGALVT
;
A
#
# COMPACT_ATOMS: atom_id res chain seq x y z
N LEU A 1 -23.63 -30.17 -0.01
CA LEU A 1 -23.02 -29.15 -0.91
C LEU A 1 -23.72 -27.78 -0.74
N GLY A 2 -23.73 -27.21 0.47
CA GLY A 2 -24.47 -25.99 0.79
C GLY A 2 -23.65 -24.70 0.92
N ASN A 3 -22.33 -24.71 0.77
CA ASN A 3 -21.45 -23.55 1.03
C ASN A 3 -20.63 -23.13 -0.19
N VAL A 4 -21.25 -23.09 -1.38
CA VAL A 4 -20.57 -22.52 -2.55
C VAL A 4 -20.83 -21.03 -2.56
N ILE A 5 -19.79 -20.24 -2.26
CA ILE A 5 -19.82 -18.80 -2.39
C ILE A 5 -19.41 -18.44 -3.82
N LYS A 6 -20.25 -17.66 -4.51
CA LYS A 6 -19.96 -17.23 -5.87
C LYS A 6 -19.00 -16.04 -5.83
N PRO A 7 -17.83 -16.10 -6.50
CA PRO A 7 -16.87 -14.99 -6.49
C PRO A 7 -17.45 -13.66 -7.00
N TYR A 8 -18.36 -13.72 -7.97
CA TYR A 8 -19.00 -12.51 -8.51
C TYR A 8 -19.88 -11.79 -7.50
N ASP A 9 -20.61 -12.54 -6.65
CA ASP A 9 -21.44 -11.95 -5.58
C ASP A 9 -20.55 -11.22 -4.55
N LEU A 10 -19.37 -11.77 -4.25
CA LEU A 10 -18.39 -11.12 -3.39
C LEU A 10 -17.82 -9.84 -4.03
N VAL A 11 -17.50 -9.88 -5.32
CA VAL A 11 -16.98 -8.69 -6.02
C VAL A 11 -18.03 -7.59 -6.09
N GLU A 12 -19.30 -7.93 -6.30
CA GLU A 12 -20.41 -6.97 -6.28
C GLU A 12 -20.59 -6.35 -4.89
N GLN A 13 -20.48 -7.14 -3.83
CA GLN A 13 -20.69 -6.70 -2.46
C GLN A 13 -19.52 -5.90 -1.89
N TYR A 14 -18.28 -6.32 -2.15
CA TYR A 14 -17.08 -5.80 -1.48
C TYR A 14 -16.12 -5.04 -2.40
N GLY A 15 -16.23 -5.23 -3.72
CA GLY A 15 -15.30 -4.73 -4.70
C GLY A 15 -14.18 -5.72 -5.06
N LEU A 16 -13.66 -5.59 -6.29
CA LEU A 16 -12.68 -6.52 -6.85
C LEU A 16 -11.38 -6.57 -6.05
N ASP A 17 -10.80 -5.40 -5.75
CA ASP A 17 -9.51 -5.31 -5.06
C ASP A 17 -9.58 -5.87 -3.64
N GLN A 18 -10.69 -5.63 -2.94
CA GLN A 18 -10.93 -6.14 -1.60
C GLN A 18 -11.03 -7.67 -1.58
N VAL A 19 -11.73 -8.24 -2.55
CA VAL A 19 -11.84 -9.70 -2.70
C VAL A 19 -10.49 -10.31 -3.05
N ARG A 20 -9.75 -9.74 -4.00
CA ARG A 20 -8.40 -10.19 -4.36
C ARG A 20 -7.46 -10.15 -3.16
N PHE A 21 -7.42 -9.01 -2.46
CA PHE A 21 -6.59 -8.84 -1.27
C PHE A 21 -6.90 -9.91 -0.22
N PHE A 22 -8.18 -10.10 0.12
CA PHE A 22 -8.59 -11.08 1.12
C PHE A 22 -8.15 -12.49 0.74
N LEU A 23 -8.47 -12.94 -0.47
CA LEU A 23 -8.16 -14.30 -0.91
C LEU A 23 -6.65 -14.58 -0.95
N LEU A 24 -5.86 -13.61 -1.41
CA LEU A 24 -4.40 -13.76 -1.51
C LEU A 24 -3.68 -13.57 -0.16
N ARG A 25 -4.34 -12.93 0.79
CA ARG A 25 -3.80 -12.65 2.12
C ARG A 25 -4.16 -13.72 3.15
N GLU A 26 -5.38 -14.26 3.07
CA GLU A 26 -5.92 -15.17 4.10
C GLU A 26 -5.36 -16.57 3.98
N VAL A 27 -5.16 -17.07 2.75
CA VAL A 27 -4.83 -18.46 2.51
C VAL A 27 -3.46 -18.59 1.86
N PRO A 28 -2.53 -19.38 2.46
CA PRO A 28 -1.29 -19.75 1.79
C PRO A 28 -1.59 -20.52 0.48
N PHE A 29 -0.85 -20.19 -0.57
CA PHE A 29 -1.03 -20.80 -1.87
C PHE A 29 -0.90 -22.34 -1.78
N GLY A 30 -1.86 -23.04 -2.36
CA GLY A 30 -1.91 -24.52 -2.36
C GLY A 30 -2.62 -25.13 -1.14
N ASN A 31 -3.06 -24.32 -0.19
CA ASN A 31 -3.85 -24.79 0.96
C ASN A 31 -5.33 -24.47 0.80
N ASP A 32 -6.17 -25.22 1.49
CA ASP A 32 -7.58 -24.91 1.65
C ASP A 32 -7.75 -23.76 2.65
N GLY A 33 -8.70 -22.86 2.39
CA GLY A 33 -9.04 -21.75 3.27
C GLY A 33 -10.51 -21.78 3.66
N ASP A 34 -10.80 -21.28 4.85
CA ASP A 34 -12.16 -21.10 5.32
C ASP A 34 -12.61 -19.64 5.13
N PHE A 35 -13.62 -19.43 4.30
CA PHE A 35 -14.17 -18.11 4.06
C PHE A 35 -15.21 -17.73 5.11
N SER A 36 -15.07 -16.55 5.69
CA SER A 36 -16.14 -15.94 6.47
C SER A 36 -16.29 -14.46 6.15
N HIS A 37 -17.51 -13.97 6.02
CA HIS A 37 -17.80 -12.54 5.87
C HIS A 37 -17.24 -11.71 7.03
N ALA A 38 -17.26 -12.25 8.25
CA ALA A 38 -16.70 -11.59 9.43
C ALA A 38 -15.19 -11.41 9.32
N SER A 39 -14.44 -12.45 8.92
CA SER A 39 -13.00 -12.37 8.67
C SER A 39 -12.68 -11.35 7.58
N MET A 40 -13.43 -11.39 6.47
CA MET A 40 -13.23 -10.45 5.37
C MET A 40 -13.42 -9.00 5.80
N ILE A 41 -14.52 -8.69 6.48
CA ILE A 41 -14.82 -7.35 7.00
C ILE A 41 -13.76 -6.91 8.02
N SER A 42 -13.37 -7.79 8.93
CA SER A 42 -12.33 -7.51 9.92
C SER A 42 -11.00 -7.15 9.25
N ARG A 43 -10.55 -7.94 8.29
CA ARG A 43 -9.29 -7.71 7.57
C ARG A 43 -9.34 -6.44 6.71
N MET A 44 -10.45 -6.20 6.00
CA MET A 44 -10.65 -4.95 5.25
C MET A 44 -10.57 -3.72 6.15
N ASN A 45 -11.21 -3.75 7.32
CA ASN A 45 -11.20 -2.62 8.24
C ASN A 45 -9.82 -2.40 8.86
N HIS A 46 -9.14 -3.44 9.32
CA HIS A 46 -7.85 -3.30 10.01
C HIS A 46 -6.71 -3.06 9.02
N GLU A 47 -6.56 -3.88 8.00
CA GLU A 47 -5.40 -3.80 7.10
C GLU A 47 -5.62 -2.77 5.99
N LEU A 48 -6.73 -2.84 5.22
CA LEU A 48 -6.93 -1.92 4.10
C LEU A 48 -7.31 -0.52 4.56
N ALA A 49 -8.30 -0.37 5.43
CA ALA A 49 -8.76 0.95 5.84
C ALA A 49 -7.83 1.60 6.87
N ASN A 50 -7.58 0.92 8.01
CA ASN A 50 -6.82 1.53 9.11
C ASN A 50 -5.31 1.60 8.84
N ASP A 51 -4.70 0.55 8.30
CA ASP A 51 -3.26 0.61 8.01
C ASP A 51 -2.98 1.38 6.72
N TYR A 52 -3.40 0.84 5.57
CA TYR A 52 -2.99 1.37 4.27
C TYR A 52 -3.78 2.63 3.88
N GLY A 53 -5.10 2.59 3.96
CA GLY A 53 -5.96 3.73 3.61
C GLY A 53 -5.69 4.96 4.47
N ASN A 54 -5.52 4.78 5.79
CA ASN A 54 -5.20 5.87 6.71
C ASN A 54 -3.81 6.47 6.41
N LEU A 55 -2.79 5.65 6.14
CA LEU A 55 -1.47 6.13 5.72
C LEU A 55 -1.58 7.03 4.49
N VAL A 56 -2.20 6.52 3.42
CA VAL A 56 -2.36 7.25 2.16
C VAL A 56 -3.14 8.56 2.37
N GLN A 57 -4.28 8.51 3.05
CA GLN A 57 -5.11 9.69 3.29
C GLN A 57 -4.40 10.76 4.11
N ARG A 58 -3.72 10.38 5.19
CA ARG A 58 -2.97 11.30 6.06
C ARG A 58 -1.86 12.01 5.30
N VAL A 59 -1.08 11.25 4.52
CA VAL A 59 0.06 11.79 3.78
C VAL A 59 -0.41 12.67 2.62
N LEU A 60 -1.33 12.20 1.77
CA LEU A 60 -1.84 12.98 0.64
C LEU A 60 -2.53 14.27 1.05
N SER A 61 -3.29 14.27 2.15
CA SER A 61 -3.91 15.50 2.68
C SER A 61 -2.87 16.52 3.17
N MET A 62 -1.69 16.08 3.58
CA MET A 62 -0.60 16.98 3.97
C MET A 62 0.26 17.43 2.78
N ILE A 63 0.52 16.56 1.80
CA ILE A 63 1.27 16.88 0.57
C ILE A 63 0.58 17.97 -0.24
N SER A 64 -0.73 17.90 -0.39
CA SER A 64 -1.50 18.94 -1.10
C SER A 64 -1.27 20.35 -0.58
N LYS A 65 -0.56 20.49 0.54
CA LYS A 65 -0.31 21.75 1.24
C LYS A 65 1.17 22.16 1.34
N ASN A 66 2.16 21.25 1.04
CA ASN A 66 3.61 21.55 1.23
C ASN A 66 4.51 20.45 0.62
N CYS A 67 5.54 20.74 -0.17
CA CYS A 67 6.42 19.76 -0.83
C CYS A 67 7.93 19.97 -0.61
N GLY A 68 8.70 18.84 -0.65
CA GLY A 68 10.13 18.70 -0.94
C GLY A 68 10.99 17.83 0.01
N GLY A 69 11.58 16.69 -0.46
CA GLY A 69 12.69 15.94 0.19
C GLY A 69 12.68 14.41 0.28
N LEU A 70 13.74 13.68 0.49
CA LEU A 70 14.22 12.34 0.11
C LEU A 70 13.92 11.10 1.00
N LEU A 71 14.04 9.84 0.39
CA LEU A 71 13.67 8.51 0.93
C LEU A 71 14.67 7.36 0.71
N GLU A 72 14.74 6.40 1.66
CA GLU A 72 15.50 5.15 1.52
C GLU A 72 14.82 3.78 1.84
N PRO A 73 13.67 3.57 2.48
CA PRO A 73 13.27 2.24 2.96
C PRO A 73 12.64 1.27 1.95
N ALA A 74 12.24 1.72 0.76
CA ALA A 74 11.46 0.88 -0.16
C ALA A 74 12.31 0.02 -1.13
N GLN A 75 13.61 0.27 -1.24
CA GLN A 75 14.48 -0.46 -2.18
C GLN A 75 14.64 -1.93 -1.81
N ASP A 76 14.70 -2.25 -0.51
CA ASP A 76 14.84 -3.61 -0.02
C ASP A 76 13.56 -4.45 -0.17
N LEU A 77 12.39 -3.81 -0.26
CA LEU A 77 11.11 -4.52 -0.37
C LEU A 77 11.01 -5.34 -1.65
N VAL A 78 11.47 -4.82 -2.79
CA VAL A 78 11.45 -5.54 -4.07
C VAL A 78 12.36 -6.77 -4.06
N ALA A 79 13.56 -6.62 -3.49
CA ALA A 79 14.49 -7.74 -3.36
C ALA A 79 13.90 -8.86 -2.48
N THR A 80 13.18 -8.47 -1.42
CA THR A 80 12.46 -9.40 -0.55
C THR A 80 11.28 -10.06 -1.25
N MET A 81 10.49 -9.30 -2.03
CA MET A 81 9.27 -9.81 -2.68
C MET A 81 9.56 -10.77 -3.84
N ARG A 82 10.60 -10.55 -4.65
CA ARG A 82 10.89 -11.39 -5.83
C ARG A 82 10.90 -12.89 -5.53
N PRO A 83 11.76 -13.41 -4.62
CA PRO A 83 11.81 -14.84 -4.33
C PRO A 83 10.51 -15.36 -3.68
N ILE A 84 9.75 -14.50 -3.00
CA ILE A 84 8.45 -14.85 -2.42
C ILE A 84 7.40 -15.01 -3.52
N MET A 85 7.37 -14.09 -4.49
CA MET A 85 6.46 -14.15 -5.64
C MET A 85 6.79 -15.34 -6.56
N ASP A 86 8.05 -15.66 -6.78
CA ASP A 86 8.50 -16.79 -7.60
C ASP A 86 7.99 -18.13 -7.07
N ARG A 87 7.88 -18.29 -5.75
CA ARG A 87 7.29 -19.48 -5.12
C ARG A 87 5.79 -19.37 -4.83
N GLN A 88 5.13 -18.32 -5.35
CA GLN A 88 3.69 -18.06 -5.24
C GLN A 88 3.18 -17.92 -3.78
N ALA A 89 4.04 -17.52 -2.85
CA ALA A 89 3.68 -17.28 -1.45
C ALA A 89 3.06 -15.87 -1.28
N PHE A 90 1.95 -15.60 -1.95
CA PHE A 90 1.33 -14.26 -2.02
C PHE A 90 0.99 -13.67 -0.67
N HIS A 91 0.58 -14.49 0.30
CA HIS A 91 0.30 -14.05 1.68
C HIS A 91 1.56 -13.52 2.38
N GLU A 92 2.74 -14.13 2.12
CA GLU A 92 4.02 -13.64 2.66
C GLU A 92 4.45 -12.35 1.98
N ALA A 93 4.23 -12.20 0.66
CA ALA A 93 4.51 -10.96 -0.05
C ALA A 93 3.66 -9.80 0.50
N LEU A 94 2.37 -10.04 0.74
CA LEU A 94 1.49 -9.06 1.38
C LEU A 94 1.91 -8.77 2.83
N GLU A 95 2.36 -9.76 3.61
CA GLU A 95 2.90 -9.49 4.96
C GLU A 95 4.13 -8.59 4.91
N ALA A 96 5.08 -8.83 3.98
CA ALA A 96 6.26 -7.98 3.81
C ALA A 96 5.87 -6.53 3.46
N ILE A 97 4.89 -6.33 2.59
CA ILE A 97 4.35 -5.00 2.27
C ILE A 97 3.73 -4.36 3.53
N TRP A 98 2.94 -5.11 4.30
CA TRP A 98 2.29 -4.58 5.52
C TRP A 98 3.26 -4.22 6.63
N VAL A 99 4.41 -4.90 6.73
CA VAL A 99 5.51 -4.47 7.62
C VAL A 99 5.96 -3.05 7.28
N VAL A 100 6.14 -2.74 5.98
CA VAL A 100 6.54 -1.39 5.55
C VAL A 100 5.43 -0.36 5.77
N ILE A 101 4.15 -0.72 5.49
CA ILE A 101 3.00 0.15 5.76
C ILE A 101 2.92 0.53 7.24
N ARG A 102 3.06 -0.43 8.15
CA ARG A 102 3.06 -0.19 9.60
C ARG A 102 4.25 0.68 10.04
N ALA A 103 5.44 0.43 9.47
CA ALA A 103 6.62 1.26 9.74
C ALA A 103 6.42 2.70 9.25
N ALA A 104 5.82 2.90 8.07
CA ALA A 104 5.50 4.23 7.54
C ALA A 104 4.47 4.97 8.41
N ASN A 105 3.43 4.28 8.91
CA ASN A 105 2.50 4.87 9.88
C ASN A 105 3.23 5.31 11.16
N GLY A 106 4.09 4.45 11.73
CA GLY A 106 4.91 4.80 12.88
C GLY A 106 5.83 6.01 12.62
N TYR A 107 6.39 6.10 11.41
CA TYR A 107 7.19 7.25 11.00
C TYR A 107 6.37 8.54 10.92
N VAL A 108 5.15 8.51 10.38
CA VAL A 108 4.22 9.65 10.40
C VAL A 108 3.99 10.15 11.83
N ASP A 109 3.71 9.23 12.76
CA ASP A 109 3.42 9.58 14.15
C ASP A 109 4.66 10.14 14.87
N HIS A 110 5.83 9.54 14.66
CA HIS A 110 7.09 9.97 15.25
C HIS A 110 7.55 11.35 14.72
N GLN A 111 7.46 11.58 13.41
CA GLN A 111 7.87 12.84 12.80
C GLN A 111 6.85 13.98 13.03
N ALA A 112 5.59 13.63 13.31
CA ALA A 112 4.51 14.58 13.56
C ALA A 112 4.50 15.80 12.60
N PRO A 113 4.42 15.59 11.26
CA PRO A 113 4.60 16.67 10.28
C PRO A 113 3.62 17.83 10.47
N TRP A 114 2.46 17.60 11.07
CA TRP A 114 1.51 18.65 11.45
C TRP A 114 2.08 19.64 12.49
N ALA A 115 2.95 19.18 13.39
CA ALA A 115 3.63 20.03 14.35
C ALA A 115 4.76 20.82 13.69
N LEU A 116 5.49 20.22 12.76
CA LEU A 116 6.59 20.86 12.03
C LEU A 116 6.15 22.04 11.16
N ARG A 117 4.88 22.12 10.78
CA ARG A 117 4.35 23.17 9.92
C ARG A 117 4.71 24.60 10.41
N LYS A 118 4.77 24.80 11.73
CA LYS A 118 5.05 26.11 12.33
C LYS A 118 6.51 26.28 12.78
N THR A 119 7.17 25.18 13.11
CA THR A 119 8.49 25.17 13.73
C THR A 119 9.62 24.95 12.74
N ASP A 120 9.42 24.06 11.76
CA ASP A 120 10.40 23.71 10.74
C ASP A 120 9.69 23.24 9.45
N PRO A 121 9.22 24.18 8.60
CA PRO A 121 8.56 23.86 7.34
C PRO A 121 9.44 23.08 6.36
N ALA A 122 10.76 23.30 6.36
CA ALA A 122 11.69 22.62 5.48
C ALA A 122 11.77 21.13 5.85
N ARG A 123 11.88 20.81 7.14
CA ARG A 123 11.84 19.43 7.62
C ARG A 123 10.48 18.77 7.36
N MET A 124 9.39 19.51 7.54
CA MET A 124 8.07 18.98 7.22
C MET A 124 7.98 18.57 5.74
N ALA A 125 8.45 19.42 4.85
CA ALA A 125 8.49 19.13 3.41
C ALA A 125 9.30 17.86 3.12
N THR A 126 10.49 17.70 3.73
CA THR A 126 11.30 16.48 3.65
C THR A 126 10.52 15.23 4.11
N VAL A 127 9.89 15.29 5.27
CA VAL A 127 9.11 14.16 5.82
C VAL A 127 7.95 13.78 4.88
N LEU A 128 7.24 14.76 4.32
CA LEU A 128 6.11 14.50 3.42
C LEU A 128 6.55 13.89 2.08
N TYR A 129 7.66 14.33 1.53
CA TYR A 129 8.20 13.73 0.31
C TYR A 129 8.64 12.27 0.56
N VAL A 130 9.36 12.03 1.65
CA VAL A 130 9.74 10.68 2.09
C VAL A 130 8.51 9.77 2.14
N LEU A 131 7.44 10.21 2.75
CA LEU A 131 6.20 9.45 2.85
C LEU A 131 5.50 9.29 1.48
N ALA A 132 5.54 10.29 0.61
CA ALA A 132 4.97 10.21 -0.73
C ALA A 132 5.68 9.17 -1.60
N GLU A 133 7.01 9.17 -1.59
CA GLU A 133 7.81 8.14 -2.28
C GLU A 133 7.57 6.75 -1.69
N SER A 134 7.48 6.62 -0.34
CA SER A 134 7.11 5.34 0.28
C SER A 134 5.77 4.84 -0.23
N ILE A 135 4.75 5.71 -0.29
CA ILE A 135 3.41 5.36 -0.78
C ILE A 135 3.46 4.99 -2.26
N ARG A 136 4.25 5.70 -3.08
CA ARG A 136 4.46 5.36 -4.49
C ARG A 136 5.02 3.94 -4.63
N HIS A 137 6.07 3.60 -3.91
CA HIS A 137 6.66 2.27 -3.95
C HIS A 137 5.69 1.20 -3.43
N LEU A 138 4.98 1.47 -2.35
CA LEU A 138 3.95 0.58 -1.81
C LEU A 138 2.82 0.36 -2.82
N ALA A 139 2.37 1.40 -3.54
CA ALA A 139 1.36 1.28 -4.58
C ALA A 139 1.84 0.41 -5.75
N LEU A 140 3.10 0.55 -6.18
CA LEU A 140 3.70 -0.33 -7.20
C LEU A 140 3.81 -1.79 -6.71
N CYS A 141 4.19 -2.01 -5.45
CA CYS A 141 4.28 -3.34 -4.85
C CYS A 141 2.91 -3.99 -4.62
N THR A 142 1.87 -3.21 -4.34
CA THR A 142 0.50 -3.72 -4.14
C THR A 142 -0.27 -3.88 -5.46
N TRP A 143 0.21 -3.31 -6.55
CA TRP A 143 -0.47 -3.35 -7.86
C TRP A 143 -0.84 -4.77 -8.34
N PRO A 144 0.00 -5.80 -8.22
CA PRO A 144 -0.36 -7.16 -8.62
C PRO A 144 -1.55 -7.75 -7.85
N PHE A 145 -1.82 -7.23 -6.65
CA PHE A 145 -2.88 -7.69 -5.75
C PHE A 145 -4.15 -6.83 -5.88
N MET A 146 -3.98 -5.52 -5.94
CA MET A 146 -5.06 -4.52 -5.91
C MET A 146 -4.84 -3.44 -6.99
N PRO A 147 -4.99 -3.78 -8.29
CA PRO A 147 -4.64 -2.88 -9.38
C PRO A 147 -5.41 -1.56 -9.36
N ASN A 148 -6.75 -1.60 -9.16
CA ASN A 148 -7.57 -0.38 -9.19
C ASN A 148 -7.24 0.59 -8.04
N THR A 149 -6.95 0.04 -6.85
CA THR A 149 -6.56 0.84 -5.67
C THR A 149 -5.19 1.46 -5.89
N SER A 150 -4.24 0.68 -6.39
CA SER A 150 -2.87 1.14 -6.66
C SER A 150 -2.84 2.23 -7.73
N ASP A 151 -3.59 2.06 -8.83
CA ASP A 151 -3.69 3.08 -9.87
C ASP A 151 -4.24 4.41 -9.34
N LYS A 152 -5.30 4.38 -8.53
CA LYS A 152 -5.85 5.60 -7.91
C LYS A 152 -4.84 6.30 -6.99
N ILE A 153 -4.03 5.55 -6.24
CA ILE A 153 -2.98 6.11 -5.38
C ILE A 153 -1.90 6.77 -6.26
N LEU A 154 -1.44 6.10 -7.30
CA LEU A 154 -0.44 6.62 -8.23
C LEU A 154 -0.92 7.85 -8.99
N GLU A 155 -2.21 7.90 -9.38
CA GLU A 155 -2.84 9.09 -9.95
C GLU A 155 -2.85 10.28 -8.98
N GLN A 156 -3.21 10.05 -7.73
CA GLN A 156 -3.21 11.09 -6.69
C GLN A 156 -1.81 11.62 -6.38
N LEU A 157 -0.78 10.80 -6.58
CA LEU A 157 0.63 11.19 -6.47
C LEU A 157 1.17 11.81 -7.77
N ALA A 158 0.35 11.99 -8.80
CA ALA A 158 0.73 12.50 -10.12
C ALA A 158 1.84 11.68 -10.81
N VAL A 159 1.93 10.38 -10.53
CA VAL A 159 2.89 9.48 -11.17
C VAL A 159 2.44 9.21 -12.61
N SER A 160 3.31 9.48 -13.59
CA SER A 160 3.05 9.22 -15.00
C SER A 160 2.84 7.73 -15.28
N GLU A 161 2.02 7.38 -16.28
CA GLU A 161 1.78 5.98 -16.67
C GLU A 161 3.08 5.22 -16.99
N SER A 162 4.03 5.88 -17.65
CA SER A 162 5.34 5.29 -17.98
C SER A 162 6.18 4.94 -16.74
N ALA A 163 5.91 5.57 -15.59
CA ALA A 163 6.62 5.33 -14.32
C ALA A 163 5.84 4.36 -13.39
N ARG A 164 4.75 3.74 -13.86
CA ARG A 164 3.94 2.79 -13.08
C ARG A 164 4.32 1.33 -13.32
N SER A 165 5.58 1.05 -13.64
CA SER A 165 6.05 -0.32 -13.80
C SER A 165 6.78 -0.82 -12.55
N PHE A 166 6.80 -2.14 -12.36
CA PHE A 166 7.52 -2.76 -11.25
C PHE A 166 9.05 -2.54 -11.32
N SER A 167 9.59 -2.23 -12.51
CA SER A 167 10.99 -1.84 -12.69
C SER A 167 11.32 -0.49 -12.04
N GLU A 168 10.31 0.36 -11.86
CA GLU A 168 10.46 1.68 -11.25
C GLU A 168 10.41 1.63 -9.70
N VAL A 169 10.18 0.46 -9.12
CA VAL A 169 10.31 0.28 -7.68
C VAL A 169 11.80 0.33 -7.32
N GLY A 170 12.18 1.30 -6.51
CA GLY A 170 13.59 1.58 -6.18
C GLY A 170 14.22 2.73 -6.98
N SER A 171 13.58 3.23 -8.05
CA SER A 171 13.98 4.50 -8.65
C SER A 171 13.52 5.66 -7.74
N VAL A 172 14.44 6.58 -7.44
CA VAL A 172 14.17 7.77 -6.61
C VAL A 172 13.87 8.95 -7.53
N GLY A 173 12.88 9.77 -7.17
CA GLY A 173 12.61 11.04 -7.86
C GLY A 173 11.60 10.95 -9.01
N ALA A 174 10.78 9.93 -9.07
CA ALA A 174 9.69 9.83 -10.05
C ALA A 174 8.45 10.68 -9.68
N LEU A 175 8.42 11.31 -8.50
CA LEU A 175 7.44 12.34 -8.18
C LEU A 175 7.90 13.65 -8.83
N VAL A 176 7.07 14.15 -9.73
CA VAL A 176 7.30 15.45 -10.37
C VAL A 176 7.15 16.54 -9.30
N THR A 177 8.17 17.35 -9.11
CA THR A 177 8.19 18.55 -8.27
C THR A 177 7.28 19.66 -8.82
#